data_843377082512de938ad25645aba72924
#
_entry.id   843377082512de938ad25645aba72924
#
_cell.length_a   1.000
_cell.length_b   1.000
_cell.length_c   1.000
_cell.angle_alpha   90.00
_cell.angle_beta   90.00
_cell.angle_gamma   90.00
#
_symmetry.space_group_name_H-M   'P 1'
#
loop_
_entity.id
_entity.type
_entity.pdbx_description
1 polymer ?
#
loop_
_entity_poly.entity_id
_entity_poly.type
_entity_poly.pdbx_seq_one_letter_code
_entity_poly.pdbx_strand_id
1 'polypeptide(L)'
;MGSSKGLKRVENVSVVNPLVLETLEKLIEKSKPLSTLNFDSDLDKLYFSIKSKSIKTIEKLINKLIKYGRSIELILDSYLPTIAKRLGDDWVTAEISFSDVTIALGKIQFLNSKFEPLYISHLNSAYYKTKTLI
;
A
#
# COMPACT_ATOMS: atom_id res chain seq x y z
N MET A 1 3.74 24.36 -32.75
CA MET A 1 3.40 24.06 -32.16
C MET A 1 2.94 23.58 -31.66
N GLY A 2 3.25 23.09 -32.08
CA GLY A 2 2.72 22.69 -31.58
C GLY A 2 2.35 22.21 -31.40
N SER A 3 2.59 22.31 -31.84
CA SER A 3 2.07 22.01 -31.41
C SER A 3 1.74 21.82 -30.92
N SER A 4 1.97 21.81 -31.38
CA SER A 4 1.52 21.77 -30.75
C SER A 4 1.27 21.66 -30.17
N LYS A 5 1.48 21.63 -30.48
CA LYS A 5 1.16 21.48 -29.86
C LYS A 5 1.04 21.10 -29.14
N GLY A 6 1.45 20.97 -29.56
CA GLY A 6 1.19 20.74 -28.90
C GLY A 6 1.30 20.19 -28.55
N LEU A 7 1.78 20.23 -28.79
CA LEU A 7 1.72 19.82 -28.32
C LEU A 7 1.90 19.33 -28.15
N LYS A 8 2.11 19.19 -28.64
CA LYS A 8 1.99 18.85 -28.45
C LYS A 8 2.26 18.12 -28.10
N ARG A 9 2.84 18.01 -28.42
CA ARG A 9 2.88 17.56 -27.94
C ARG A 9 3.05 16.83 -27.61
N VAL A 10 3.46 16.87 -28.00
CA VAL A 10 3.26 16.42 -27.75
C VAL A 10 3.18 16.05 -27.70
N GLU A 11 3.36 16.00 -28.41
CA GLU A 11 2.97 15.84 -28.56
C GLU A 11 2.96 15.10 -28.82
N ASN A 12 3.47 14.75 -29.52
CA ASN A 12 3.13 14.19 -29.71
C ASN A 12 3.10 13.40 -29.35
N VAL A 13 3.77 13.15 -29.52
CA VAL A 13 3.31 12.63 -29.27
C VAL A 13 2.75 12.41 -29.46
N SER A 14 3.33 11.86 -30.10
CA SER A 14 2.25 11.68 -30.66
C SER A 14 1.10 12.15 -30.19
N VAL A 15 0.53 12.36 -30.94
CA VAL A 15 -0.57 13.05 -30.34
C VAL A 15 -1.67 12.07 -30.04
N VAL A 16 -1.80 11.77 -28.76
CA VAL A 16 -2.83 10.86 -28.32
C VAL A 16 -4.08 11.67 -28.01
N ASN A 17 -5.20 11.18 -28.52
CA ASN A 17 -6.50 11.78 -28.23
C ASN A 17 -6.75 11.71 -26.73
N PRO A 18 -7.06 12.85 -26.07
CA PRO A 18 -7.30 12.85 -24.64
C PRO A 18 -8.37 11.87 -24.17
N LEU A 19 -9.40 11.64 -25.00
CA LEU A 19 -10.44 10.69 -24.66
C LEU A 19 -9.92 9.26 -24.61
N VAL A 20 -9.01 8.93 -25.52
CA VAL A 20 -8.40 7.60 -25.55
C VAL A 20 -7.54 7.40 -24.31
N LEU A 21 -6.75 8.42 -23.96
CA LEU A 21 -5.89 8.35 -22.78
C LEU A 21 -6.73 8.16 -21.51
N GLU A 22 -7.80 8.92 -21.38
CA GLU A 22 -8.69 8.81 -20.24
C GLU A 22 -9.30 7.43 -20.14
N THR A 23 -9.72 6.86 -21.28
CA THR A 23 -10.30 5.52 -21.31
C THR A 23 -9.28 4.48 -20.88
N LEU A 24 -8.05 4.62 -21.34
CA LEU A 24 -6.98 3.69 -20.99
C LEU A 24 -6.68 3.76 -19.48
N GLU A 25 -6.66 4.94 -18.91
CA GLU A 25 -6.43 5.10 -17.49
C GLU A 25 -7.51 4.41 -16.68
N LYS A 26 -8.76 4.56 -17.08
CA LYS A 26 -9.88 3.91 -16.39
C LYS A 26 -9.82 2.40 -16.49
N LEU A 27 -9.42 1.88 -17.65
CA LEU A 27 -9.26 0.44 -17.83
C LEU A 27 -8.15 -0.12 -16.94
N ILE A 28 -7.05 0.60 -16.85
CA ILE A 28 -5.94 0.19 -15.99
C ILE A 28 -6.38 0.13 -14.54
N GLU A 29 -7.12 1.13 -14.09
CA GLU A 29 -7.62 1.16 -12.72
C GLU A 29 -8.51 -0.03 -12.42
N LYS A 30 -9.39 -0.37 -13.34
CA LYS A 30 -10.34 -1.47 -13.16
C LYS A 30 -9.66 -2.84 -13.21
N SER A 31 -8.64 -2.97 -14.06
CA SER A 31 -8.00 -4.27 -14.28
C SER A 31 -6.94 -4.61 -13.26
N LYS A 32 -6.52 -3.64 -12.45
CA LYS A 32 -5.47 -3.86 -11.46
C LYS A 32 -6.01 -3.61 -10.06
N PRO A 33 -6.45 -4.66 -9.35
CA PRO A 33 -6.91 -4.51 -7.98
C PRO A 33 -5.83 -3.99 -7.06
N LEU A 34 -4.57 -4.32 -7.36
CA LEU A 34 -3.43 -3.81 -6.60
C LEU A 34 -2.85 -2.61 -7.31
N SER A 35 -3.67 -1.67 -7.64
CA SER A 35 -3.21 -0.48 -8.30
C SER A 35 -2.15 0.22 -7.47
N THR A 36 -0.98 0.48 -8.09
CA THR A 36 0.05 1.27 -7.41
C THR A 36 -0.42 2.69 -7.16
N LEU A 37 -1.47 3.11 -7.84
CA LEU A 37 -2.07 4.42 -7.62
C LEU A 37 -2.66 4.55 -6.22
N ASN A 38 -3.05 3.43 -5.60
CA ASN A 38 -3.65 3.45 -4.27
C ASN A 38 -2.66 3.12 -3.16
N PHE A 39 -1.42 2.80 -3.52
CA PHE A 39 -0.42 2.43 -2.52
C PHE A 39 -0.20 3.55 -1.50
N ASP A 40 0.03 4.77 -1.97
CA ASP A 40 0.26 5.90 -1.08
C ASP A 40 -0.98 6.22 -0.25
N SER A 41 -2.16 6.09 -0.84
CA SER A 41 -3.41 6.33 -0.13
C SER A 41 -3.60 5.30 0.99
N ASP A 42 -3.32 4.04 0.70
CA ASP A 42 -3.41 2.98 1.72
C ASP A 42 -2.42 3.23 2.85
N LEU A 43 -1.18 3.62 2.51
CA LEU A 43 -0.16 3.92 3.51
C LEU A 43 -0.57 5.08 4.40
N ASP A 44 -1.11 6.14 3.82
CA ASP A 44 -1.54 7.30 4.59
C ASP A 44 -2.66 6.95 5.56
N LYS A 45 -3.65 6.20 5.09
CA LYS A 45 -4.75 5.78 5.93
C LYS A 45 -4.27 4.89 7.08
N LEU A 46 -3.41 3.95 6.77
CA LEU A 46 -2.89 3.03 7.77
C LEU A 46 -1.99 3.76 8.76
N TYR A 47 -1.14 4.65 8.25
CA TYR A 47 -0.26 5.46 9.11
C TYR A 47 -1.08 6.28 10.10
N PHE A 48 -2.08 6.99 9.59
CA PHE A 48 -2.95 7.79 10.44
C PHE A 48 -3.66 6.93 11.48
N SER A 49 -4.14 5.75 11.07
CA SER A 49 -4.85 4.85 11.98
C SER A 49 -3.94 4.31 13.06
N ILE A 50 -2.70 3.97 12.70
CA ILE A 50 -1.74 3.46 13.69
C ILE A 50 -1.42 4.53 14.71
N LYS A 51 -1.29 5.78 14.28
CA LYS A 51 -1.00 6.88 15.19
C LYS A 51 -2.16 7.22 16.11
N SER A 52 -3.39 7.11 15.64
CA SER A 52 -4.52 7.73 16.32
C SER A 52 -5.67 6.80 16.69
N LYS A 53 -5.70 5.57 16.17
CA LYS A 53 -6.83 4.69 16.39
C LYS A 53 -6.48 3.50 17.27
N SER A 54 -7.53 2.81 17.75
CA SER A 54 -7.33 1.61 18.55
C SER A 54 -6.89 0.44 17.67
N ILE A 55 -6.31 -0.56 18.32
CA ILE A 55 -5.87 -1.77 17.63
C ILE A 55 -7.03 -2.42 16.87
N LYS A 56 -8.21 -2.45 17.47
CA LYS A 56 -9.37 -3.06 16.81
C LYS A 56 -9.72 -2.34 15.51
N THR A 57 -9.64 -1.01 15.52
CA THR A 57 -9.92 -0.22 14.33
C THR A 57 -8.88 -0.50 13.25
N ILE A 58 -7.61 -0.61 13.65
CA ILE A 58 -6.53 -0.90 12.72
C ILE A 58 -6.69 -2.29 12.13
N GLU A 59 -7.05 -3.28 12.95
CA GLU A 59 -7.30 -4.63 12.45
C GLU A 59 -8.41 -4.65 11.41
N LYS A 60 -9.47 -3.90 11.66
CA LYS A 60 -10.57 -3.80 10.70
C LYS A 60 -10.10 -3.22 9.38
N LEU A 61 -9.25 -2.20 9.45
CA LEU A 61 -8.70 -1.59 8.25
C LEU A 61 -7.84 -2.58 7.47
N ILE A 62 -7.00 -3.34 8.17
CA ILE A 62 -6.15 -4.34 7.51
C ILE A 62 -7.01 -5.43 6.86
N ASN A 63 -8.03 -5.92 7.57
CA ASN A 63 -8.93 -6.91 7.00
C ASN A 63 -9.67 -6.37 5.78
N LYS A 64 -10.01 -5.10 5.80
CA LYS A 64 -10.64 -4.45 4.66
C LYS A 64 -9.69 -4.38 3.47
N LEU A 65 -8.43 -4.06 3.71
CA LEU A 65 -7.43 -4.04 2.66
C LEU A 65 -7.26 -5.42 2.03
N ILE A 66 -7.22 -6.46 2.86
CA ILE A 66 -7.11 -7.82 2.37
C ILE A 66 -8.34 -8.17 1.53
N LYS A 67 -9.52 -7.78 1.98
CA LYS A 67 -10.76 -8.03 1.27
C LYS A 67 -10.75 -7.37 -0.11
N TYR A 68 -10.11 -6.22 -0.23
CA TYR A 68 -10.03 -5.50 -1.50
C TYR A 68 -8.86 -5.91 -2.37
N GLY A 69 -8.21 -7.01 -2.03
CA GLY A 69 -7.19 -7.59 -2.89
C GLY A 69 -5.74 -7.35 -2.48
N ARG A 70 -5.50 -6.65 -1.36
CA ARG A 70 -4.14 -6.49 -0.85
C ARG A 70 -3.72 -7.79 -0.20
N SER A 71 -2.52 -8.27 -0.53
CA SER A 71 -2.04 -9.50 0.07
C SER A 71 -1.52 -9.23 1.48
N ILE A 72 -1.53 -10.27 2.32
CA ILE A 72 -0.96 -10.16 3.66
C ILE A 72 0.55 -9.92 3.57
N GLU A 73 1.21 -10.49 2.56
CA GLU A 73 2.64 -10.26 2.34
C GLU A 73 2.91 -8.78 2.08
N LEU A 74 2.09 -8.13 1.27
CA LEU A 74 2.25 -6.72 0.99
C LEU A 74 2.13 -5.89 2.27
N ILE A 75 1.15 -6.22 3.09
CA ILE A 75 0.91 -5.47 4.32
C ILE A 75 2.07 -5.66 5.31
N LEU A 76 2.49 -6.89 5.57
CA LEU A 76 3.51 -7.17 6.55
C LEU A 76 4.92 -6.85 6.07
N ASP A 77 5.20 -7.05 4.78
CA ASP A 77 6.55 -6.86 4.25
C ASP A 77 6.80 -5.46 3.70
N SER A 78 5.75 -4.73 3.37
CA SER A 78 5.91 -3.43 2.73
C SER A 78 5.21 -2.32 3.50
N TYR A 79 3.92 -2.44 3.77
CA TYR A 79 3.17 -1.38 4.42
C TYR A 79 3.67 -1.09 5.83
N LEU A 80 3.71 -2.10 6.69
CA LEU A 80 4.09 -1.89 8.09
C LEU A 80 5.54 -1.45 8.24
N PRO A 81 6.52 -2.03 7.53
CA PRO A 81 7.89 -1.52 7.60
C PRO A 81 8.03 -0.08 7.11
N THR A 82 7.32 0.28 6.06
CA THR A 82 7.35 1.64 5.54
C THR A 82 6.79 2.63 6.57
N ILE A 83 5.71 2.24 7.24
CA ILE A 83 5.10 3.07 8.28
C ILE A 83 6.04 3.18 9.49
N ALA A 84 6.69 2.09 9.87
CA ALA A 84 7.65 2.13 10.97
C ALA A 84 8.79 3.10 10.67
N LYS A 85 9.29 3.10 9.43
CA LYS A 85 10.33 4.03 9.04
C LYS A 85 9.84 5.47 9.10
N ARG A 86 8.63 5.70 8.63
CA ARG A 86 8.06 7.05 8.65
C ARG A 86 7.86 7.55 10.07
N LEU A 87 7.44 6.67 10.97
CA LEU A 87 7.31 7.01 12.38
C LEU A 87 8.66 7.42 12.98
N GLY A 88 9.72 6.69 12.64
CA GLY A 88 11.05 7.03 13.09
C GLY A 88 11.53 8.36 12.55
N ASP A 89 11.27 8.62 11.26
CA ASP A 89 11.64 9.89 10.64
C ASP A 89 10.88 11.05 11.29
N ASP A 90 9.59 10.86 11.55
CA ASP A 90 8.78 11.90 12.19
C ASP A 90 9.23 12.17 13.61
N TRP A 91 9.71 11.14 14.32
CA TRP A 91 10.26 11.32 15.66
C TRP A 91 11.55 12.12 15.60
N VAL A 92 12.43 11.83 14.66
CA VAL A 92 13.69 12.56 14.51
C VAL A 92 13.44 14.04 14.24
N THR A 93 12.41 14.35 13.47
CA THR A 93 12.07 15.76 13.17
C THR A 93 11.15 16.38 14.20
N ALA A 94 10.89 15.68 15.30
CA ALA A 94 10.01 16.13 16.39
C ALA A 94 8.55 16.33 15.97
N GLU A 95 8.14 15.67 14.88
CA GLU A 95 6.75 15.71 14.44
C GLU A 95 5.87 14.82 15.34
N ILE A 96 6.48 13.87 16.03
CA ILE A 96 5.79 12.95 16.92
C ILE A 96 6.64 12.77 18.17
N SER A 97 5.99 12.66 19.32
CA SER A 97 6.71 12.52 20.60
C SER A 97 7.27 11.11 20.76
N PHE A 98 8.23 10.96 21.67
CA PHE A 98 8.81 9.65 21.98
C PHE A 98 7.74 8.68 22.48
N SER A 99 6.84 9.14 23.34
CA SER A 99 5.75 8.31 23.84
C SER A 99 4.86 7.82 22.69
N ASP A 100 4.49 8.72 21.80
CA ASP A 100 3.58 8.38 20.72
C ASP A 100 4.25 7.44 19.73
N VAL A 101 5.53 7.64 19.40
CA VAL A 101 6.21 6.74 18.47
C VAL A 101 6.37 5.36 19.09
N THR A 102 6.64 5.29 20.41
CA THR A 102 6.78 4.02 21.10
C THR A 102 5.48 3.24 21.07
N ILE A 103 4.36 3.91 21.34
CA ILE A 103 3.05 3.27 21.30
C ILE A 103 2.72 2.79 19.89
N ALA A 104 2.98 3.62 18.88
CA ALA A 104 2.70 3.27 17.51
C ALA A 104 3.52 2.07 17.05
N LEU A 105 4.81 2.03 17.39
CA LEU A 105 5.66 0.90 17.04
C LEU A 105 5.21 -0.37 17.76
N GLY A 106 4.72 -0.25 18.99
CA GLY A 106 4.14 -1.37 19.71
C GLY A 106 2.92 -1.94 19.02
N LYS A 107 2.10 -1.07 18.47
CA LYS A 107 0.94 -1.52 17.68
C LYS A 107 1.38 -2.29 16.44
N ILE A 108 2.42 -1.80 15.75
CA ILE A 108 2.94 -2.49 14.58
C ILE A 108 3.46 -3.88 14.94
N GLN A 109 4.18 -4.00 16.06
CA GLN A 109 4.66 -5.30 16.54
C GLN A 109 3.50 -6.24 16.82
N PHE A 110 2.46 -5.72 17.46
CA PHE A 110 1.28 -6.51 17.75
C PHE A 110 0.61 -7.00 16.46
N LEU A 111 0.49 -6.12 15.48
CA LEU A 111 -0.13 -6.47 14.20
C LEU A 111 0.69 -7.53 13.47
N ASN A 112 2.01 -7.40 13.47
CA ASN A 112 2.87 -8.41 12.87
C ASN A 112 2.63 -9.77 13.52
N SER A 113 2.59 -9.82 14.85
CA SER A 113 2.35 -11.08 15.57
C SER A 113 0.98 -11.65 15.28
N LYS A 114 -0.02 -10.78 15.22
CA LYS A 114 -1.39 -11.21 15.02
C LYS A 114 -1.61 -11.81 13.63
N PHE A 115 -1.02 -11.21 12.61
CA PHE A 115 -1.22 -11.65 11.24
C PHE A 115 -0.13 -12.60 10.73
N GLU A 116 0.90 -12.86 11.53
CA GLU A 116 1.97 -13.78 11.15
C GLU A 116 1.48 -15.18 10.80
N PRO A 117 0.54 -15.78 11.56
CA PRO A 117 0.05 -17.12 11.19
C PRO A 117 -0.55 -17.16 9.80
N LEU A 118 -1.26 -16.10 9.40
CA LEU A 118 -1.83 -16.01 8.07
C LEU A 118 -0.74 -15.93 7.01
N TYR A 119 0.31 -15.16 7.29
CA TYR A 119 1.47 -15.02 6.39
C TYR A 119 2.16 -16.37 6.21
N ILE A 120 2.43 -17.08 7.30
CA ILE A 120 3.10 -18.38 7.27
C ILE A 120 2.25 -19.39 6.53
N SER A 121 0.95 -19.41 6.78
CA SER A 121 0.03 -20.30 6.08
C SER A 121 0.09 -20.08 4.57
N HIS A 122 0.15 -18.81 4.16
CA HIS A 122 0.24 -18.45 2.75
C HIS A 122 1.54 -18.94 2.13
N LEU A 123 2.65 -18.76 2.82
CA LEU A 123 3.96 -19.21 2.35
C LEU A 123 4.01 -20.75 2.25
N ASN A 124 3.48 -21.42 3.24
CA ASN A 124 3.46 -22.90 3.23
C ASN A 124 2.64 -23.42 2.07
N SER A 125 1.49 -22.81 1.82
CA SER A 125 0.64 -23.19 0.70
C SER A 125 1.38 -23.04 -0.63
N ALA A 126 2.09 -21.92 -0.80
CA ALA A 126 2.86 -21.67 -2.01
C ALA A 126 4.02 -22.67 -2.15
N TYR A 127 4.67 -22.99 -1.03
CA TYR A 127 5.77 -23.93 -1.02
C TYR A 127 5.32 -25.33 -1.45
N TYR A 128 4.24 -25.82 -0.87
CA TYR A 128 3.73 -27.14 -1.22
C TYR A 128 3.25 -27.21 -2.66
N LYS A 129 2.65 -26.13 -3.12
CA LYS A 129 2.19 -26.07 -4.49
C LYS A 129 3.35 -26.16 -5.48
N THR A 130 4.43 -25.45 -5.20
CA THR A 130 5.63 -25.50 -6.02
C THR A 130 6.28 -26.86 -5.99
N LYS A 131 6.36 -27.46 -4.81
CA LYS A 131 6.97 -28.77 -4.64
C LYS A 131 6.18 -29.85 -5.38
N THR A 132 4.88 -29.73 -5.40
CA THR A 132 4.02 -30.68 -6.10
C THR A 132 4.25 -30.64 -7.61
N LEU A 133 4.60 -29.49 -8.15
CA LEU A 133 4.86 -29.34 -9.58
C LEU A 133 6.19 -29.95 -10.02
N ILE A 134 7.07 -30.22 -9.10
CA ILE A 134 8.35 -30.83 -9.39
C ILE A 134 8.23 -32.34 -9.37
#